data_ececb918890541c941fb14112c2e31b2
#
_entry.id   ececb918890541c941fb14112c2e31b2
#
_cell.length_a   1.000
_cell.length_b   1.000
_cell.length_c   1.000
_cell.angle_alpha   90.00
_cell.angle_beta   90.00
_cell.angle_gamma   90.00
#
_symmetry.space_group_name_H-M   'P 1'
#
loop_
_entity.id
_entity.type
_entity.pdbx_description
1 polymer ?
#
loop_
_entity_poly.entity_id
_entity_poly.type
_entity_poly.pdbx_seq_one_letter_code
_entity_poly.pdbx_strand_id
1 'polypeptide(L)'
;MADKSSVSGLKLIGEGIPENIPSMPDWDESVDHAPPRRQVLTANEKQLALRNALRYFPTEQHASLAAEFLQELNTFGRIIMWRYRPTAYEMKAHPIQQYPAKSQQAASIMLMIQNNLDPAVAQFPHELITYGGNGSVFQNWAQYRLVMSYLCKMTDEQTLVMYSGHPLGLFPSSSDSPRVIVTNGMMIPNASTQDNYERLNALGVTQYGQMTAGSYMYIGPQGIVHGTTITLLNAARAHLGLNGDEGLGGVTFVTAGL
;
A
#
# COMPACT_ATOMS: atom_id res chain seq x y z
N MET A 1 -4.38 -10.59 -27.38
CA MET A 1 -5.15 -11.66 -26.71
C MET A 1 -4.80 -11.58 -25.24
N ALA A 2 -5.71 -11.15 -24.38
CA ALA A 2 -5.45 -11.13 -22.94
C ALA A 2 -5.31 -12.57 -22.45
N ASP A 3 -4.23 -12.85 -21.75
CA ASP A 3 -3.93 -14.18 -21.22
C ASP A 3 -5.04 -14.61 -20.24
N LYS A 4 -5.78 -15.65 -20.60
CA LYS A 4 -6.89 -16.18 -19.80
C LYS A 4 -6.46 -16.69 -18.41
N SER A 5 -5.17 -16.96 -18.22
CA SER A 5 -4.62 -17.43 -16.93
C SER A 5 -4.57 -16.30 -15.90
N SER A 6 -4.24 -15.08 -16.30
CA SER A 6 -4.16 -13.91 -15.41
C SER A 6 -5.53 -13.45 -14.89
N VAL A 7 -6.58 -13.56 -15.71
CA VAL A 7 -7.97 -13.22 -15.33
C VAL A 7 -8.54 -14.23 -14.33
N SER A 8 -8.15 -15.50 -14.45
CA SER A 8 -8.56 -16.55 -13.50
C SER A 8 -7.98 -16.30 -12.10
N GLY A 9 -6.72 -15.88 -12.02
CA GLY A 9 -6.04 -15.62 -10.75
C GLY A 9 -6.58 -14.39 -9.99
N LEU A 10 -7.01 -13.34 -10.70
CA LEU A 10 -7.50 -12.11 -10.05
C LEU A 10 -8.74 -12.33 -9.18
N LYS A 11 -9.53 -13.36 -9.42
CA LYS A 11 -10.67 -13.72 -8.56
C LYS A 11 -10.23 -14.07 -7.13
N LEU A 12 -8.99 -14.52 -6.96
CA LEU A 12 -8.42 -14.88 -5.66
C LEU A 12 -8.03 -13.66 -4.80
N ILE A 13 -8.06 -12.46 -5.37
CA ILE A 13 -7.68 -11.22 -4.67
C ILE A 13 -8.54 -10.95 -3.43
N GLY A 14 -9.78 -11.43 -3.42
CA GLY A 14 -10.74 -11.27 -2.34
C GLY A 14 -10.68 -12.32 -1.23
N GLU A 15 -9.85 -13.35 -1.36
CA GLU A 15 -9.81 -14.48 -0.40
C GLU A 15 -9.26 -14.07 0.98
N GLY A 16 -8.44 -13.02 1.04
CA GLY A 16 -7.82 -12.58 2.28
C GLY A 16 -6.59 -13.42 2.63
N ILE A 17 -6.34 -13.60 3.92
CA ILE A 17 -5.24 -14.45 4.42
C ILE A 17 -5.65 -15.91 4.24
N PRO A 18 -4.84 -16.76 3.58
CA PRO A 18 -5.14 -18.17 3.44
C PRO A 18 -5.26 -18.88 4.80
N GLU A 19 -6.21 -19.81 4.92
CA GLU A 19 -6.39 -20.63 6.13
C GLU A 19 -5.16 -21.50 6.43
N ASN A 20 -4.54 -22.06 5.38
CA ASN A 20 -3.32 -22.82 5.51
C ASN A 20 -2.10 -21.96 5.23
N ILE A 21 -0.99 -22.21 5.91
CA ILE A 21 0.28 -21.54 5.64
C ILE A 21 0.71 -21.87 4.20
N PRO A 22 0.80 -20.88 3.29
CA PRO A 22 1.17 -21.14 1.90
C PRO A 22 2.64 -21.52 1.77
N SER A 23 3.03 -22.05 0.60
CA SER A 23 4.44 -22.23 0.26
C SER A 23 5.16 -20.87 0.24
N MET A 24 6.46 -20.88 0.55
CA MET A 24 7.29 -19.68 0.44
C MET A 24 7.42 -19.33 -1.05
N PRO A 25 7.10 -18.10 -1.46
CA PRO A 25 7.41 -17.64 -2.82
C PRO A 25 8.92 -17.59 -3.06
N ASP A 26 9.33 -17.86 -4.29
CA ASP A 26 10.72 -17.71 -4.69
C ASP A 26 11.18 -16.25 -4.53
N TRP A 27 12.46 -16.09 -4.22
CA TRP A 27 13.11 -14.78 -4.26
C TRP A 27 13.30 -14.36 -5.72
N ASP A 28 12.84 -13.20 -6.07
CA ASP A 28 12.84 -12.69 -7.44
C ASP A 28 13.90 -11.60 -7.59
N GLU A 29 15.03 -11.97 -8.17
CA GLU A 29 16.15 -11.04 -8.41
C GLU A 29 15.91 -10.09 -9.60
N SER A 30 14.80 -10.23 -10.31
CA SER A 30 14.46 -9.36 -11.45
C SER A 30 13.91 -7.99 -11.03
N VAL A 31 13.59 -7.81 -9.76
CA VAL A 31 13.11 -6.56 -9.19
C VAL A 31 14.09 -6.00 -8.16
N ASP A 32 14.08 -4.69 -8.00
CA ASP A 32 14.85 -4.04 -6.95
C ASP A 32 14.27 -4.37 -5.56
N HIS A 33 15.16 -4.65 -4.61
CA HIS A 33 14.81 -4.95 -3.23
C HIS A 33 15.26 -3.85 -2.28
N ALA A 34 14.41 -3.56 -1.28
CA ALA A 34 14.72 -2.57 -0.26
C ALA A 34 15.92 -3.00 0.58
N PRO A 35 16.86 -2.09 0.85
CA PRO A 35 17.95 -2.38 1.77
C PRO A 35 17.41 -2.72 3.17
N PRO A 36 18.13 -3.58 3.92
CA PRO A 36 17.76 -3.87 5.30
C PRO A 36 17.72 -2.59 6.14
N ARG A 37 16.70 -2.49 6.99
CA ARG A 37 16.58 -1.38 7.94
C ARG A 37 17.50 -1.60 9.13
N ARG A 38 17.85 -0.50 9.81
CA ARG A 38 18.63 -0.53 11.04
C ARG A 38 17.93 -1.38 12.11
N GLN A 39 18.69 -2.26 12.77
CA GLN A 39 18.23 -3.05 13.91
C GLN A 39 18.12 -2.16 15.15
N VAL A 40 16.91 -1.85 15.57
CA VAL A 40 16.64 -0.88 16.65
C VAL A 40 15.91 -1.48 17.84
N LEU A 41 15.44 -2.73 17.74
CA LEU A 41 14.66 -3.38 18.79
C LEU A 41 15.53 -4.17 19.76
N THR A 42 15.24 -4.03 21.05
CA THR A 42 15.73 -4.92 22.11
C THR A 42 15.10 -6.31 21.99
N ALA A 43 15.63 -7.30 22.71
CA ALA A 43 15.09 -8.65 22.71
C ALA A 43 13.59 -8.70 23.14
N ASN A 44 13.22 -7.93 24.15
CA ASN A 44 11.83 -7.85 24.61
C ASN A 44 10.92 -7.20 23.57
N GLU A 45 11.40 -6.19 22.86
CA GLU A 45 10.65 -5.54 21.79
C GLU A 45 10.50 -6.42 20.57
N LYS A 46 11.47 -7.27 20.25
CA LYS A 46 11.31 -8.29 19.20
C LYS A 46 10.15 -9.25 19.51
N GLN A 47 10.01 -9.66 20.78
CA GLN A 47 8.87 -10.47 21.22
C GLN A 47 7.54 -9.71 21.08
N LEU A 48 7.52 -8.41 21.32
CA LEU A 48 6.33 -7.58 21.09
C LEU A 48 6.02 -7.45 19.61
N ALA A 49 7.02 -7.24 18.76
CA ALA A 49 6.85 -7.20 17.31
C ALA A 49 6.26 -8.50 16.77
N LEU A 50 6.75 -9.65 17.24
CA LEU A 50 6.20 -10.96 16.90
C LEU A 50 4.74 -11.11 17.32
N ARG A 51 4.38 -10.73 18.54
CA ARG A 51 2.98 -10.75 19.00
C ARG A 51 2.09 -9.86 18.13
N ASN A 52 2.57 -8.69 17.74
CA ASN A 52 1.85 -7.79 16.85
C ASN A 52 1.65 -8.39 15.45
N ALA A 53 2.62 -9.10 14.94
CA ALA A 53 2.54 -9.78 13.65
C ALA A 53 1.62 -11.01 13.69
N LEU A 54 1.74 -11.82 14.72
CA LEU A 54 0.99 -13.07 14.83
C LEU A 54 -0.51 -12.90 15.07
N ARG A 55 -0.97 -11.70 15.44
CA ARG A 55 -2.41 -11.41 15.64
C ARG A 55 -3.27 -11.64 14.40
N TYR A 56 -2.69 -11.72 13.21
CA TYR A 56 -3.40 -11.99 11.96
C TYR A 56 -3.71 -13.46 11.74
N PHE A 57 -3.16 -14.36 12.55
CA PHE A 57 -3.13 -15.79 12.30
C PHE A 57 -3.73 -16.60 13.47
N PRO A 58 -4.32 -17.76 13.20
CA PRO A 58 -4.77 -18.68 14.24
C PRO A 58 -3.61 -19.11 15.14
N THR A 59 -3.91 -19.35 16.43
CA THR A 59 -2.89 -19.65 17.44
C THR A 59 -2.06 -20.90 17.13
N GLU A 60 -2.66 -21.89 16.47
CA GLU A 60 -1.99 -23.12 16.04
C GLU A 60 -0.87 -22.91 15.02
N GLN A 61 -0.90 -21.80 14.29
CA GLN A 61 0.14 -21.42 13.32
C GLN A 61 1.27 -20.59 13.95
N HIS A 62 1.08 -20.06 15.16
CA HIS A 62 2.01 -19.11 15.77
C HIS A 62 3.43 -19.68 15.92
N ALA A 63 3.57 -20.95 16.34
CA ALA A 63 4.88 -21.56 16.54
C ALA A 63 5.71 -21.62 15.24
N SER A 64 5.06 -21.97 14.13
CA SER A 64 5.72 -22.06 12.82
C SER A 64 6.06 -20.67 12.26
N LEU A 65 5.11 -19.71 12.34
CA LEU A 65 5.29 -18.38 11.81
C LEU A 65 6.22 -17.49 12.63
N ALA A 66 6.29 -17.70 13.95
CA ALA A 66 7.14 -16.90 14.83
C ALA A 66 8.63 -16.99 14.46
N ALA A 67 9.11 -18.19 14.14
CA ALA A 67 10.50 -18.39 13.72
C ALA A 67 10.82 -17.64 12.42
N GLU A 68 9.92 -17.73 11.44
CA GLU A 68 10.04 -17.05 10.16
C GLU A 68 10.00 -15.52 10.30
N PHE A 69 9.03 -15.00 11.03
CA PHE A 69 8.90 -13.56 11.26
C PHE A 69 10.06 -12.99 12.08
N LEU A 70 10.64 -13.78 12.98
CA LEU A 70 11.86 -13.39 13.68
C LEU A 70 13.06 -13.33 12.73
N GLN A 71 13.14 -14.24 11.78
CA GLN A 71 14.16 -14.22 10.73
C GLN A 71 14.00 -12.98 9.83
N GLU A 72 12.78 -12.68 9.37
CA GLU A 72 12.52 -11.45 8.61
C GLU A 72 12.93 -10.20 9.39
N LEU A 73 12.54 -10.11 10.67
CA LEU A 73 12.88 -8.99 11.54
C LEU A 73 14.39 -8.83 11.69
N ASN A 74 15.13 -9.92 11.83
CA ASN A 74 16.59 -9.90 11.95
C ASN A 74 17.29 -9.60 10.63
N THR A 75 16.72 -10.01 9.50
CA THR A 75 17.30 -9.80 8.16
C THR A 75 16.96 -8.40 7.62
N PHE A 76 15.68 -8.03 7.66
CA PHE A 76 15.19 -6.81 7.00
C PHE A 76 14.95 -5.64 7.97
N GLY A 77 15.05 -5.87 9.29
CA GLY A 77 14.70 -4.87 10.32
C GLY A 77 13.20 -4.64 10.50
N ARG A 78 12.36 -5.43 9.84
CA ARG A 78 10.89 -5.38 9.92
C ARG A 78 10.29 -6.72 9.49
N ILE A 79 9.01 -6.94 9.82
CA ILE A 79 8.26 -8.14 9.41
C ILE A 79 7.42 -7.79 8.19
N ILE A 80 7.75 -8.40 7.06
CA ILE A 80 7.11 -8.17 5.75
C ILE A 80 6.02 -9.21 5.49
N MET A 81 6.12 -10.36 6.14
CA MET A 81 5.27 -11.54 5.90
C MET A 81 5.38 -12.01 4.44
N TRP A 82 6.60 -12.18 3.97
CA TRP A 82 6.97 -12.52 2.59
C TRP A 82 6.18 -13.68 2.04
N ARG A 83 5.99 -14.73 2.82
CA ARG A 83 5.21 -15.92 2.46
C ARG A 83 3.80 -15.61 1.97
N TYR A 84 3.22 -14.53 2.45
CA TYR A 84 1.86 -14.12 2.13
C TYR A 84 1.76 -13.19 0.90
N ARG A 85 2.89 -12.93 0.22
CA ARG A 85 2.89 -12.21 -1.05
C ARG A 85 2.06 -12.98 -2.09
N PRO A 86 1.07 -12.34 -2.74
CA PRO A 86 0.29 -13.00 -3.77
C PRO A 86 1.15 -13.38 -4.97
N THR A 87 0.97 -14.60 -5.48
CA THR A 87 1.63 -15.12 -6.68
C THR A 87 0.64 -15.65 -7.73
N ALA A 88 -0.64 -15.68 -7.38
CA ALA A 88 -1.69 -16.23 -8.24
C ALA A 88 -2.15 -15.24 -9.34
N TYR A 89 -1.78 -13.96 -9.23
CA TYR A 89 -2.10 -12.92 -10.20
C TYR A 89 -0.96 -11.91 -10.29
N GLU A 90 -0.88 -11.24 -11.42
CA GLU A 90 0.11 -10.18 -11.62
C GLU A 90 -0.24 -8.94 -10.78
N MET A 91 0.79 -8.37 -10.14
CA MET A 91 0.66 -7.13 -9.37
C MET A 91 0.76 -5.93 -10.33
N LYS A 92 -0.37 -5.61 -10.96
CA LYS A 92 -0.52 -4.47 -11.88
C LYS A 92 -1.98 -4.04 -11.94
N ALA A 93 -2.25 -2.88 -12.51
CA ALA A 93 -3.62 -2.46 -12.80
C ALA A 93 -4.25 -3.39 -13.85
N HIS A 94 -5.45 -3.87 -13.57
CA HIS A 94 -6.30 -4.61 -14.49
C HIS A 94 -7.52 -3.77 -14.90
N PRO A 95 -8.21 -4.07 -15.99
CA PRO A 95 -9.48 -3.43 -16.32
C PRO A 95 -10.45 -3.49 -15.13
N ILE A 96 -11.06 -2.36 -14.80
CA ILE A 96 -11.87 -2.18 -13.58
C ILE A 96 -12.96 -3.24 -13.43
N GLN A 97 -13.53 -3.70 -14.56
CA GLN A 97 -14.60 -4.70 -14.60
C GLN A 97 -14.14 -6.12 -14.21
N GLN A 98 -12.84 -6.36 -14.13
CA GLN A 98 -12.28 -7.67 -13.76
C GLN A 98 -12.15 -7.85 -12.25
N TYR A 99 -12.23 -6.76 -11.48
CA TYR A 99 -12.15 -6.84 -10.03
C TYR A 99 -13.44 -7.41 -9.43
N PRO A 100 -13.33 -8.40 -8.53
CA PRO A 100 -14.50 -9.04 -7.91
C PRO A 100 -15.08 -8.17 -6.77
N ALA A 101 -15.21 -6.88 -6.98
CA ALA A 101 -15.75 -5.93 -6.02
C ALA A 101 -17.25 -5.70 -6.24
N LYS A 102 -17.99 -5.44 -5.15
CA LYS A 102 -19.44 -5.16 -5.21
C LYS A 102 -19.73 -3.75 -5.70
N SER A 103 -18.82 -2.81 -5.52
CA SER A 103 -18.97 -1.44 -5.97
C SER A 103 -17.82 -1.02 -6.91
N GLN A 104 -18.13 -0.11 -7.83
CA GLN A 104 -17.14 0.41 -8.77
C GLN A 104 -16.06 1.24 -8.07
N GLN A 105 -16.42 1.93 -6.99
CA GLN A 105 -15.50 2.71 -6.17
C GLN A 105 -14.48 1.80 -5.50
N ALA A 106 -14.92 0.67 -4.94
CA ALA A 106 -14.01 -0.33 -4.37
C ALA A 106 -13.08 -0.93 -5.44
N ALA A 107 -13.61 -1.27 -6.62
CA ALA A 107 -12.80 -1.75 -7.74
C ALA A 107 -11.74 -0.73 -8.17
N SER A 108 -12.07 0.56 -8.20
CA SER A 108 -11.13 1.64 -8.51
C SER A 108 -10.00 1.73 -7.48
N ILE A 109 -10.31 1.59 -6.19
CA ILE A 109 -9.31 1.59 -5.13
C ILE A 109 -8.39 0.39 -5.26
N MET A 110 -8.93 -0.81 -5.50
CA MET A 110 -8.14 -2.03 -5.72
C MET A 110 -7.19 -1.88 -6.91
N LEU A 111 -7.69 -1.33 -8.03
CA LEU A 111 -6.91 -1.04 -9.22
C LEU A 111 -5.75 -0.10 -8.89
N MET A 112 -6.00 0.99 -8.16
CA MET A 112 -4.97 1.95 -7.79
C MET A 112 -3.93 1.36 -6.85
N ILE A 113 -4.32 0.53 -5.89
CA ILE A 113 -3.39 -0.20 -5.01
C ILE A 113 -2.46 -1.08 -5.85
N GLN A 114 -3.01 -1.88 -6.76
CA GLN A 114 -2.20 -2.76 -7.61
C GLN A 114 -1.31 -1.98 -8.57
N ASN A 115 -1.79 -0.89 -9.16
CA ASN A 115 -0.96 -0.03 -10.01
C ASN A 115 0.27 0.51 -9.26
N ASN A 116 0.10 0.93 -8.01
CA ASN A 116 1.20 1.48 -7.23
C ASN A 116 2.14 0.42 -6.64
N LEU A 117 1.76 -0.85 -6.70
CA LEU A 117 2.60 -2.00 -6.34
C LEU A 117 3.11 -2.78 -7.56
N ASP A 118 2.78 -2.32 -8.78
CA ASP A 118 3.31 -2.87 -10.03
C ASP A 118 4.85 -2.75 -10.01
N PRO A 119 5.60 -3.83 -10.30
CA PRO A 119 7.06 -3.79 -10.39
C PRO A 119 7.62 -2.73 -11.36
N ALA A 120 6.82 -2.32 -12.36
CA ALA A 120 7.19 -1.23 -13.26
C ALA A 120 6.99 0.18 -12.65
N VAL A 121 6.34 0.29 -11.50
CA VAL A 121 5.95 1.55 -10.85
C VAL A 121 6.55 1.70 -9.45
N ALA A 122 6.44 0.67 -8.62
CA ALA A 122 6.90 0.68 -7.25
C ALA A 122 8.42 0.62 -7.16
N GLN A 123 8.99 1.34 -6.21
CA GLN A 123 10.44 1.32 -5.98
C GLN A 123 10.93 -0.04 -5.48
N PHE A 124 10.22 -0.63 -4.50
CA PHE A 124 10.51 -1.97 -3.98
C PHE A 124 9.20 -2.73 -3.79
N PRO A 125 8.66 -3.30 -4.89
CA PRO A 125 7.30 -3.84 -4.90
C PRO A 125 7.09 -5.00 -3.93
N HIS A 126 8.10 -5.84 -3.76
CA HIS A 126 8.01 -7.02 -2.91
C HIS A 126 8.06 -6.67 -1.41
N GLU A 127 8.61 -5.53 -1.06
CA GLU A 127 8.62 -4.97 0.29
C GLU A 127 7.49 -3.96 0.52
N LEU A 128 6.53 -3.84 -0.41
CA LEU A 128 5.38 -2.94 -0.33
C LEU A 128 5.77 -1.44 -0.27
N ILE A 129 6.96 -1.10 -0.75
CA ILE A 129 7.45 0.29 -0.79
C ILE A 129 7.19 0.87 -2.16
N THR A 130 6.39 1.91 -2.21
CA THR A 130 5.98 2.55 -3.46
C THR A 130 6.99 3.58 -3.93
N TYR A 131 7.49 4.44 -3.03
CA TYR A 131 8.49 5.45 -3.37
C TYR A 131 9.21 6.00 -2.13
N GLY A 132 10.27 6.80 -2.35
CA GLY A 132 10.96 7.53 -1.28
C GLY A 132 11.75 6.65 -0.30
N GLY A 133 12.11 5.43 -0.71
CA GLY A 133 12.91 4.49 0.07
C GLY A 133 12.14 3.74 1.16
N ASN A 134 11.00 4.25 1.63
CA ASN A 134 10.24 3.67 2.73
C ASN A 134 8.74 4.02 2.73
N GLY A 135 8.26 4.80 1.78
CA GLY A 135 6.85 5.19 1.69
C GLY A 135 5.95 4.02 1.32
N SER A 136 5.00 3.67 2.18
CA SER A 136 4.11 2.51 2.00
C SER A 136 2.72 2.76 2.58
N VAL A 137 1.73 2.01 2.10
CA VAL A 137 0.39 1.95 2.72
C VAL A 137 0.27 0.75 3.65
N PHE A 138 0.91 -0.35 3.30
CA PHE A 138 0.89 -1.60 4.08
C PHE A 138 2.25 -1.85 4.71
N GLN A 139 2.25 -2.37 5.94
CA GLN A 139 3.47 -2.80 6.61
C GLN A 139 3.91 -4.19 6.15
N ASN A 140 2.95 -5.04 5.78
CA ASN A 140 3.15 -6.43 5.46
C ASN A 140 2.06 -6.97 4.51
N TRP A 141 2.30 -8.13 3.92
CA TRP A 141 1.42 -8.75 2.94
C TRP A 141 0.08 -9.24 3.52
N ALA A 142 0.01 -9.56 4.81
CA ALA A 142 -1.28 -9.91 5.42
C ALA A 142 -2.24 -8.72 5.43
N GLN A 143 -1.74 -7.51 5.70
CA GLN A 143 -2.55 -6.29 5.63
C GLN A 143 -3.07 -6.04 4.21
N TYR A 144 -2.22 -6.18 3.19
CA TYR A 144 -2.66 -6.09 1.80
C TYR A 144 -3.81 -7.06 1.49
N ARG A 145 -3.65 -8.34 1.85
CA ARG A 145 -4.66 -9.37 1.60
C ARG A 145 -5.98 -9.06 2.31
N LEU A 146 -5.93 -8.62 3.56
CA LEU A 146 -7.13 -8.23 4.32
C LEU A 146 -7.84 -7.04 3.68
N VAL A 147 -7.10 -6.00 3.28
CA VAL A 147 -7.67 -4.83 2.64
C VAL A 147 -8.35 -5.18 1.33
N MET A 148 -7.71 -6.00 0.48
CA MET A 148 -8.33 -6.46 -0.76
C MET A 148 -9.60 -7.28 -0.51
N SER A 149 -9.59 -8.14 0.50
CA SER A 149 -10.78 -8.90 0.90
C SER A 149 -11.91 -7.99 1.40
N TYR A 150 -11.61 -6.95 2.18
CA TYR A 150 -12.60 -5.97 2.60
C TYR A 150 -13.17 -5.19 1.41
N LEU A 151 -12.32 -4.73 0.49
CA LEU A 151 -12.75 -4.01 -0.70
C LEU A 151 -13.67 -4.86 -1.60
N CYS A 152 -13.39 -6.16 -1.74
CA CYS A 152 -14.29 -7.07 -2.46
C CYS A 152 -15.69 -7.18 -1.82
N LYS A 153 -15.77 -7.07 -0.50
CA LYS A 153 -17.03 -7.22 0.28
C LYS A 153 -17.77 -5.91 0.48
N MET A 154 -17.08 -4.77 0.34
CA MET A 154 -17.59 -3.44 0.66
C MET A 154 -18.79 -3.06 -0.22
N THR A 155 -19.84 -2.55 0.41
CA THR A 155 -20.99 -1.94 -0.25
C THR A 155 -20.84 -0.42 -0.35
N ASP A 156 -21.74 0.24 -1.08
CA ASP A 156 -21.74 1.70 -1.20
C ASP A 156 -22.18 2.43 0.09
N GLU A 157 -22.67 1.69 1.08
CA GLU A 157 -23.05 2.20 2.40
C GLU A 157 -22.03 1.82 3.49
N GLN A 158 -20.80 1.55 3.09
CA GLN A 158 -19.71 1.21 4.02
C GLN A 158 -18.46 2.01 3.72
N THR A 159 -17.68 2.26 4.77
CA THR A 159 -16.35 2.87 4.73
C THR A 159 -15.33 1.91 5.34
N LEU A 160 -14.27 1.62 4.61
CA LEU A 160 -13.10 0.92 5.13
C LEU A 160 -12.26 1.89 5.96
N VAL A 161 -12.05 1.58 7.23
CA VAL A 161 -11.18 2.37 8.11
C VAL A 161 -9.88 1.64 8.32
N MET A 162 -8.76 2.34 8.11
CA MET A 162 -7.40 1.82 8.23
C MET A 162 -6.56 2.67 9.17
N TYR A 163 -5.67 2.01 9.90
CA TYR A 163 -4.70 2.64 10.80
C TYR A 163 -3.31 2.07 10.52
N SER A 164 -2.40 2.91 10.03
CA SER A 164 -1.01 2.52 9.72
C SER A 164 -0.92 1.22 8.90
N GLY A 165 -1.73 1.10 7.85
CA GLY A 165 -1.83 -0.09 6.99
C GLY A 165 -2.70 -1.20 7.53
N HIS A 166 -3.07 -1.15 8.82
CA HIS A 166 -3.91 -2.14 9.46
C HIS A 166 -5.40 -1.84 9.24
N PRO A 167 -6.16 -2.71 8.57
CA PRO A 167 -7.59 -2.53 8.40
C PRO A 167 -8.33 -2.80 9.72
N LEU A 168 -9.09 -1.81 10.18
CA LEU A 168 -9.92 -1.94 11.38
C LEU A 168 -11.28 -2.58 11.07
N GLY A 169 -11.77 -2.42 9.85
CA GLY A 169 -13.03 -3.03 9.40
C GLY A 169 -13.83 -2.16 8.44
N LEU A 170 -14.96 -2.71 8.01
CA LEU A 170 -15.99 -2.00 7.25
C LEU A 170 -17.01 -1.43 8.21
N PHE A 171 -17.13 -0.13 8.24
CA PHE A 171 -18.06 0.59 9.10
C PHE A 171 -19.27 1.09 8.30
N PRO A 172 -20.49 1.06 8.85
CA PRO A 172 -21.66 1.64 8.21
C PRO A 172 -21.44 3.12 7.92
N SER A 173 -21.84 3.55 6.73
CA SER A 173 -21.77 4.95 6.28
C SER A 173 -22.87 5.21 5.25
N SER A 174 -22.90 6.39 4.62
CA SER A 174 -23.82 6.70 3.52
C SER A 174 -23.12 6.56 2.17
N SER A 175 -23.90 6.54 1.09
CA SER A 175 -23.39 6.54 -0.28
C SER A 175 -22.49 7.74 -0.60
N ASP A 176 -22.71 8.86 0.07
CA ASP A 176 -21.93 10.09 -0.09
C ASP A 176 -20.66 10.14 0.77
N SER A 177 -20.47 9.16 1.68
CA SER A 177 -19.31 9.08 2.54
C SER A 177 -18.06 8.61 1.78
N PRO A 178 -16.85 8.99 2.23
CA PRO A 178 -15.61 8.41 1.72
C PRO A 178 -15.62 6.88 1.83
N ARG A 179 -15.16 6.20 0.79
CA ARG A 179 -15.08 4.73 0.78
C ARG A 179 -13.95 4.20 1.65
N VAL A 180 -12.89 4.98 1.83
CA VAL A 180 -11.74 4.62 2.68
C VAL A 180 -11.32 5.81 3.53
N ILE A 181 -11.04 5.56 4.80
CA ILE A 181 -10.33 6.47 5.69
C ILE A 181 -9.00 5.82 6.05
N VAL A 182 -7.91 6.48 5.69
CA VAL A 182 -6.55 6.05 6.01
C VAL A 182 -5.97 7.01 7.04
N THR A 183 -5.60 6.48 8.19
CA THR A 183 -4.84 7.23 9.19
C THR A 183 -3.45 6.62 9.32
N ASN A 184 -2.44 7.46 9.50
CA ASN A 184 -1.07 6.98 9.65
C ASN A 184 -0.65 6.83 11.11
N GLY A 185 -1.53 7.02 12.06
CA GLY A 185 -1.27 6.94 13.50
C GLY A 185 -0.01 7.68 13.95
N MET A 186 0.14 8.04 15.15
CA MET A 186 1.37 8.48 15.78
C MET A 186 2.15 9.65 15.17
N MET A 187 1.54 10.81 15.14
CA MET A 187 2.29 12.06 14.94
C MET A 187 2.12 12.93 16.15
N ILE A 188 2.54 12.45 17.32
CA ILE A 188 2.69 13.32 18.49
C ILE A 188 4.09 13.94 18.47
N PRO A 189 4.23 15.23 18.69
CA PRO A 189 5.51 15.94 18.56
C PRO A 189 6.66 15.31 19.34
N ASN A 190 6.39 14.80 20.54
CA ASN A 190 7.40 14.20 21.41
C ASN A 190 7.85 12.78 20.98
N ALA A 191 7.21 12.18 20.00
CA ALA A 191 7.52 10.82 19.52
C ALA A 191 7.76 10.76 18.00
N SER A 192 8.07 11.89 17.36
CA SER A 192 8.25 12.00 15.91
C SER A 192 9.72 12.09 15.47
N THR A 193 10.66 11.65 16.29
CA THR A 193 12.06 11.54 15.90
C THR A 193 12.27 10.36 14.94
N GLN A 194 13.34 10.41 14.13
CA GLN A 194 13.69 9.30 13.24
C GLN A 194 13.83 7.97 14.00
N ASP A 195 14.46 7.98 15.17
CA ASP A 195 14.61 6.77 15.99
C ASP A 195 13.27 6.20 16.46
N ASN A 196 12.32 7.05 16.82
CA ASN A 196 10.97 6.60 17.13
C ASN A 196 10.26 6.00 15.91
N TYR A 197 10.40 6.59 14.74
CA TYR A 197 9.85 6.03 13.51
C TYR A 197 10.41 4.64 13.21
N GLU A 198 11.73 4.48 13.23
CA GLU A 198 12.38 3.19 13.00
C GLU A 198 11.89 2.14 14.00
N ARG A 199 11.87 2.49 15.28
CA ARG A 199 11.43 1.59 16.35
C ARG A 199 9.96 1.21 16.21
N LEU A 200 9.08 2.15 16.01
CA LEU A 200 7.64 1.91 15.91
C LEU A 200 7.26 1.17 14.61
N ASN A 201 8.00 1.41 13.52
CA ASN A 201 7.85 0.63 12.30
C ASN A 201 8.26 -0.82 12.50
N ALA A 202 9.44 -1.06 13.11
CA ALA A 202 9.92 -2.42 13.40
C ALA A 202 8.99 -3.18 14.36
N LEU A 203 8.32 -2.47 15.30
CA LEU A 203 7.30 -3.04 16.18
C LEU A 203 5.98 -3.37 15.47
N GLY A 204 5.78 -2.93 14.21
CA GLY A 204 4.52 -3.08 13.50
C GLY A 204 3.40 -2.17 14.05
N VAL A 205 3.75 -1.02 14.65
CA VAL A 205 2.80 -0.05 15.20
C VAL A 205 2.49 1.07 14.22
N THR A 206 3.50 1.57 13.51
CA THR A 206 3.35 2.62 12.51
C THR A 206 4.06 2.25 11.22
N GLN A 207 3.73 2.94 10.15
CA GLN A 207 4.40 2.83 8.86
C GLN A 207 4.90 4.20 8.40
N TYR A 208 5.80 4.20 7.43
CA TYR A 208 6.20 5.41 6.73
C TYR A 208 5.13 5.76 5.69
N GLY A 209 3.99 6.27 6.15
CA GLY A 209 2.95 6.78 5.27
C GLY A 209 3.33 8.16 4.81
N GLN A 210 3.95 8.28 3.67
CA GLN A 210 4.03 9.55 2.99
C GLN A 210 2.66 9.88 2.40
N MET A 211 2.33 11.15 2.30
CA MET A 211 1.01 11.59 1.86
C MET A 211 0.59 10.96 0.53
N THR A 212 1.47 10.92 -0.45
CA THR A 212 1.19 10.31 -1.77
C THR A 212 1.07 8.80 -1.67
N ALA A 213 1.93 8.11 -0.92
CA ALA A 213 1.83 6.66 -0.72
C ALA A 213 0.54 6.28 0.02
N GLY A 214 0.15 7.05 1.04
CA GLY A 214 -1.11 6.85 1.75
C GLY A 214 -2.33 7.15 0.90
N SER A 215 -2.25 8.14 0.03
CA SER A 215 -3.40 8.62 -0.74
C SER A 215 -3.68 7.83 -2.02
N TYR A 216 -2.80 6.98 -2.50
CA TYR A 216 -3.04 6.26 -3.76
C TYR A 216 -4.27 5.33 -3.70
N MET A 217 -4.75 4.99 -2.52
CA MET A 217 -5.97 4.21 -2.36
C MET A 217 -7.24 4.95 -2.82
N TYR A 218 -7.21 6.28 -2.91
CA TYR A 218 -8.37 7.08 -3.33
C TYR A 218 -8.05 8.26 -4.23
N ILE A 219 -6.81 8.75 -4.25
CA ILE A 219 -6.38 9.85 -5.14
C ILE A 219 -5.61 9.30 -6.33
N GLY A 220 -4.69 8.34 -6.08
CA GLY A 220 -3.85 7.74 -7.11
C GLY A 220 -2.89 8.73 -7.79
N PRO A 221 -2.25 8.31 -8.88
CA PRO A 221 -1.31 9.14 -9.65
C PRO A 221 -1.93 10.41 -10.22
N GLN A 222 -3.24 10.42 -10.52
CA GLN A 222 -3.92 11.60 -11.03
C GLN A 222 -3.84 12.80 -10.09
N GLY A 223 -3.72 12.59 -8.78
CA GLY A 223 -3.56 13.68 -7.81
C GLY A 223 -2.31 14.51 -8.07
N ILE A 224 -1.20 13.86 -8.40
CA ILE A 224 0.05 14.55 -8.76
C ILE A 224 0.03 15.05 -10.19
N VAL A 225 -0.26 14.19 -11.16
CA VAL A 225 -0.23 14.54 -12.58
C VAL A 225 -1.23 15.66 -12.88
N HIS A 226 -2.48 15.49 -12.47
CA HIS A 226 -3.53 16.48 -12.70
C HIS A 226 -3.27 17.77 -11.92
N GLY A 227 -2.90 17.68 -10.64
CA GLY A 227 -2.61 18.86 -9.81
C GLY A 227 -1.43 19.66 -10.36
N THR A 228 -0.36 19.02 -10.77
CA THR A 228 0.80 19.66 -11.38
C THR A 228 0.44 20.32 -12.72
N THR A 229 -0.26 19.59 -13.59
CA THR A 229 -0.68 20.10 -14.89
C THR A 229 -1.56 21.35 -14.77
N ILE A 230 -2.56 21.33 -13.88
CA ILE A 230 -3.44 22.49 -13.67
C ILE A 230 -2.67 23.65 -13.05
N THR A 231 -1.77 23.39 -12.09
CA THR A 231 -0.97 24.45 -11.49
C THR A 231 -0.07 25.13 -12.50
N LEU A 232 0.63 24.37 -13.34
CA LEU A 232 1.48 24.90 -14.41
C LEU A 232 0.67 25.68 -15.44
N LEU A 233 -0.47 25.13 -15.86
CA LEU A 233 -1.36 25.76 -16.82
C LEU A 233 -1.88 27.12 -16.30
N ASN A 234 -2.35 27.15 -15.06
CA ASN A 234 -2.89 28.39 -14.48
C ASN A 234 -1.78 29.41 -14.19
N ALA A 235 -0.62 28.98 -13.72
CA ALA A 235 0.52 29.86 -13.50
C ALA A 235 0.99 30.49 -14.83
N ALA A 236 1.11 29.69 -15.90
CA ALA A 236 1.51 30.18 -17.21
C ALA A 236 0.47 31.15 -17.79
N ARG A 237 -0.81 30.81 -17.72
CA ARG A 237 -1.89 31.71 -18.15
C ARG A 237 -1.89 33.03 -17.40
N ALA A 238 -1.78 32.99 -16.09
CA ALA A 238 -1.69 34.20 -15.25
C ALA A 238 -0.46 35.05 -15.60
N HIS A 239 0.69 34.42 -15.80
CA HIS A 239 1.93 35.12 -16.13
C HIS A 239 1.91 35.75 -17.53
N LEU A 240 1.29 35.07 -18.50
CA LEU A 240 1.19 35.53 -19.89
C LEU A 240 -0.06 36.38 -20.15
N GLY A 241 -0.94 36.52 -19.19
CA GLY A 241 -2.21 37.28 -19.34
C GLY A 241 -3.22 36.59 -20.29
N LEU A 242 -3.19 35.25 -20.37
CA LEU A 242 -4.04 34.48 -21.28
C LEU A 242 -5.40 34.16 -20.65
N ASN A 243 -6.43 34.11 -21.49
CA ASN A 243 -7.77 33.70 -21.11
C ASN A 243 -7.85 32.17 -20.89
N GLY A 244 -8.92 31.69 -20.22
CA GLY A 244 -9.09 30.28 -19.88
C GLY A 244 -9.10 29.31 -21.06
N ASP A 245 -9.51 29.77 -22.23
CA ASP A 245 -9.61 28.96 -23.44
C ASP A 245 -8.33 28.96 -24.29
N GLU A 246 -7.38 29.82 -23.97
CA GLU A 246 -6.12 29.93 -24.73
C GLU A 246 -5.13 28.84 -24.24
N GLY A 247 -4.55 28.14 -25.24
CA GLY A 247 -3.54 27.11 -25.03
C GLY A 247 -2.15 27.70 -24.81
N LEU A 248 -1.24 26.87 -24.34
CA LEU A 248 0.19 27.20 -24.13
C LEU A 248 1.08 26.76 -25.29
N GLY A 249 0.50 26.70 -26.53
CA GLY A 249 1.29 26.37 -27.71
C GLY A 249 2.44 27.37 -27.93
N GLY A 250 3.67 26.84 -28.10
CA GLY A 250 4.87 27.67 -28.26
C GLY A 250 5.48 28.19 -26.97
N VAL A 251 4.89 27.88 -25.79
CA VAL A 251 5.49 28.24 -24.48
C VAL A 251 6.41 27.13 -24.03
N THR A 252 7.63 27.50 -23.63
CA THR A 252 8.59 26.58 -23.02
C THR A 252 8.57 26.78 -21.51
N PHE A 253 8.30 25.71 -20.78
CA PHE A 253 8.40 25.67 -19.33
C PHE A 253 9.74 25.02 -18.91
N VAL A 254 10.52 25.71 -18.08
CA VAL A 254 11.79 25.20 -17.56
C VAL A 254 11.64 24.98 -16.07
N THR A 255 11.97 23.78 -15.60
CA THR A 255 11.97 23.42 -14.18
C THR A 255 13.25 22.75 -13.78
N ALA A 256 13.61 22.81 -12.50
CA ALA A 256 14.69 22.07 -11.91
C ALA A 256 14.16 21.35 -10.67
N GLY A 257 14.39 20.03 -10.62
CA GLY A 257 13.86 19.12 -9.61
C GLY A 257 12.50 18.51 -10.02
N LEU A 258 12.44 17.21 -9.90
CA LEU A 258 11.24 16.40 -10.08
C LEU A 258 10.96 15.67 -8.77
#